data_4fcd58309a817b8b2828274a8935791c
#
_entry.id   4fcd58309a817b8b2828274a8935791c
#
_cell.length_a   1.000
_cell.length_b   1.000
_cell.length_c   1.000
_cell.angle_alpha   90.00
_cell.angle_beta   90.00
_cell.angle_gamma   90.00
#
_symmetry.space_group_name_H-M   'P 1'
#
loop_
_entity.id
_entity.type
_entity.pdbx_description
1 polymer ?
#
loop_
_entity_poly.entity_id
_entity_poly.type
_entity_poly.pdbx_seq_one_letter_code
_entity_poly.pdbx_strand_id
1 'polypeptide(L)'
;MPRFRKAAKAKDPAVSIGDPRLEGWETVSMFEEQATAVAWRDRLRELKIDACCVADRPLDRFGRGDIYLVVPPEQWSRANEIVENLDD
;
A
#
# COMPACT_ATOMS: atom_id res chain seq x y z
N MET A 1 28.55 9.57 -0.46
CA MET A 1 27.98 9.10 -0.29
C MET A 1 27.29 8.74 -0.25
N PRO A 2 27.06 8.93 -0.56
CA PRO A 2 26.16 8.71 -0.39
C PRO A 2 25.62 7.93 -0.08
N ARG A 3 25.49 7.74 0.30
CA ARG A 3 24.98 7.11 0.64
C ARG A 3 24.15 7.04 1.11
N PHE A 4 23.72 7.41 1.56
CA PHE A 4 22.82 7.34 2.04
C PHE A 4 21.89 7.55 1.61
N ARG A 5 21.64 8.03 1.09
CA ARG A 5 20.66 8.10 0.56
C ARG A 5 19.87 7.02 0.39
N LYS A 6 20.23 6.09 0.38
CA LYS A 6 19.57 4.91 0.38
C LYS A 6 18.81 4.73 1.58
N ALA A 7 19.11 5.32 2.58
CA ALA A 7 18.37 5.27 3.80
C ALA A 7 16.97 5.79 3.61
N ALA A 8 16.81 6.72 2.72
CA ALA A 8 15.49 7.26 2.45
C ALA A 8 14.56 6.18 1.95
N LYS A 9 15.08 5.27 1.16
CA LYS A 9 14.25 4.20 0.67
C LYS A 9 13.84 3.27 1.78
N ALA A 10 14.71 3.04 2.71
CA ALA A 10 14.40 2.17 3.82
C ALA A 10 13.30 2.75 4.69
N LYS A 11 13.12 4.07 4.66
CA LYS A 11 12.10 4.69 5.48
C LYS A 11 10.70 4.56 4.92
N ASP A 12 10.57 4.08 3.70
CA ASP A 12 9.28 3.95 3.05
C ASP A 12 9.08 2.49 2.68
N PRO A 13 8.79 1.64 3.66
CA PRO A 13 8.62 0.22 3.36
C PRO A 13 7.42 -0.02 2.46
N ALA A 14 7.52 -1.06 1.65
CA ALA A 14 6.44 -1.41 0.74
C ALA A 14 5.16 -1.72 1.51
N VAL A 15 5.30 -2.39 2.66
CA VAL A 15 4.17 -2.74 3.50
C VAL A 15 4.47 -2.26 4.91
N SER A 16 3.54 -1.49 5.48
CA SER A 16 3.68 -0.98 6.84
C SER A 16 2.93 -1.88 7.81
N ILE A 17 3.51 -2.07 8.97
CA ILE A 17 2.89 -2.91 9.99
C ILE A 17 2.67 -2.04 11.22
N GLY A 18 1.38 -1.88 11.59
CA GLY A 18 1.03 -1.13 12.77
C GLY A 18 1.40 0.35 12.70
N ASP A 19 1.26 0.96 11.55
CA ASP A 19 1.63 2.36 11.36
C ASP A 19 0.50 3.27 11.83
N PRO A 20 0.70 4.02 12.93
CA PRO A 20 -0.36 4.88 13.45
C PRO A 20 -0.74 6.03 12.52
N ARG A 21 0.12 6.38 11.58
CA ARG A 21 -0.20 7.46 10.63
C ARG A 21 -1.32 7.06 9.69
N LEU A 22 -1.58 5.77 9.57
CA LEU A 22 -2.63 5.27 8.68
C LEU A 22 -3.91 4.93 9.42
N GLU A 23 -3.97 5.29 10.68
CA GLU A 23 -5.18 5.06 11.46
C GLU A 23 -6.30 5.90 10.87
N GLY A 24 -7.45 5.26 10.66
CA GLY A 24 -8.58 5.96 10.03
C GLY A 24 -8.61 5.85 8.53
N TRP A 25 -7.54 5.35 7.91
CA TRP A 25 -7.58 5.09 6.48
C TRP A 25 -8.44 3.87 6.21
N GLU A 26 -9.02 3.82 5.02
CA GLU A 26 -9.96 2.77 4.69
C GLU A 26 -9.39 1.79 3.68
N THR A 27 -9.74 0.52 3.84
CA THR A 27 -9.27 -0.53 2.96
C THR A 27 -10.03 -0.52 1.65
N VAL A 28 -9.29 -0.51 0.55
CA VAL A 28 -9.88 -0.59 -0.79
C VAL A 28 -9.90 -2.03 -1.26
N SER A 29 -8.83 -2.77 -0.98
CA SER A 29 -8.72 -4.14 -1.43
C SER A 29 -7.69 -4.87 -0.57
N MET A 30 -7.67 -6.20 -0.70
CA MET A 30 -6.74 -7.03 0.04
C MET A 30 -6.00 -7.95 -0.93
N PHE A 31 -4.73 -8.17 -0.65
CA PHE A 31 -3.90 -9.00 -1.51
C PHE A 31 -3.10 -9.97 -0.67
N GLU A 32 -2.70 -11.07 -1.30
CA GLU A 32 -1.90 -12.08 -0.61
C GLU A 32 -0.41 -11.99 -0.92
N GLU A 33 -0.05 -11.22 -1.95
CA GLU A 33 1.34 -11.08 -2.35
C GLU A 33 1.77 -9.63 -2.34
N GLN A 34 2.97 -9.38 -1.81
CA GLN A 34 3.47 -8.03 -1.72
C GLN A 34 3.64 -7.38 -3.09
N ALA A 35 4.11 -8.14 -4.06
CA ALA A 35 4.34 -7.59 -5.40
C ALA A 35 3.05 -7.04 -6.02
N THR A 36 1.96 -7.79 -5.87
CA THR A 36 0.68 -7.34 -6.39
C THR A 36 0.17 -6.11 -5.65
N ALA A 37 0.28 -6.13 -4.33
CA ALA A 37 -0.18 -5.01 -3.53
C ALA A 37 0.59 -3.74 -3.85
N VAL A 38 1.90 -3.86 -4.00
CA VAL A 38 2.73 -2.70 -4.30
C VAL A 38 2.43 -2.15 -5.69
N ALA A 39 2.16 -3.04 -6.64
CA ALA A 39 1.83 -2.59 -7.99
C ALA A 39 0.55 -1.75 -7.99
N TRP A 40 -0.46 -2.18 -7.23
CA TRP A 40 -1.69 -1.41 -7.12
C TRP A 40 -1.47 -0.10 -6.38
N ARG A 41 -0.65 -0.14 -5.32
CA ARG A 41 -0.31 1.08 -4.60
C ARG A 41 0.32 2.11 -5.54
N ASP A 42 1.29 1.67 -6.32
CA ASP A 42 1.99 2.58 -7.23
C ASP A 42 1.06 3.10 -8.31
N ARG A 43 0.16 2.26 -8.79
CA ARG A 43 -0.82 2.68 -9.79
C ARG A 43 -1.71 3.79 -9.25
N LEU A 44 -2.20 3.61 -8.03
CA LEU A 44 -3.05 4.63 -7.43
C LEU A 44 -2.28 5.92 -7.18
N ARG A 45 -1.02 5.81 -6.78
CA ARG A 45 -0.21 7.00 -6.56
C ARG A 45 0.03 7.77 -7.86
N GLU A 46 0.15 7.07 -8.98
CA GLU A 46 0.26 7.73 -10.27
C GLU A 46 -0.99 8.54 -10.58
N LEU A 47 -2.12 8.13 -10.03
CA LEU A 47 -3.39 8.81 -10.26
C LEU A 47 -3.70 9.80 -9.14
N LYS A 48 -2.68 10.18 -8.35
CA LYS A 48 -2.78 11.21 -7.32
C LYS A 48 -3.61 10.76 -6.12
N ILE A 49 -3.62 9.47 -5.85
CA ILE A 49 -4.30 8.93 -4.67
C ILE A 49 -3.23 8.48 -3.69
N ASP A 50 -3.36 8.89 -2.43
CA ASP A 50 -2.39 8.53 -1.39
C ASP A 50 -2.68 7.13 -0.89
N ALA A 51 -2.10 6.13 -1.56
CA ALA A 51 -2.33 4.74 -1.21
C ALA A 51 -1.14 4.17 -0.47
N CYS A 52 -1.43 3.28 0.47
CA CYS A 52 -0.40 2.57 1.23
C CYS A 52 -0.81 1.12 1.41
N CYS A 53 0.17 0.26 1.62
CA CYS A 53 -0.08 -1.14 1.90
C CYS A 53 0.22 -1.38 3.37
N VAL A 54 -0.70 -2.06 4.07
CA VAL A 54 -0.51 -2.36 5.49
C VAL A 54 -0.81 -3.83 5.74
N ALA A 55 -0.25 -4.35 6.82
CA ALA A 55 -0.49 -5.72 7.23
C ALA A 55 -0.57 -5.79 8.75
N ASP A 56 -1.29 -6.77 9.25
CA ASP A 56 -1.45 -6.95 10.69
C ASP A 56 -0.23 -7.61 11.31
N ARG A 57 0.52 -8.36 10.51
CA ARG A 57 1.69 -9.06 10.98
C ARG A 57 2.72 -9.14 9.86
N PRO A 58 3.98 -9.42 10.18
CA PRO A 58 5.01 -9.51 9.16
C PRO A 58 4.67 -10.56 8.11
N LEU A 59 5.05 -10.26 6.86
CA LEU A 59 4.88 -11.21 5.77
C LEU A 59 5.88 -12.35 5.91
N ASP A 60 5.60 -13.46 5.24
CA ASP A 60 6.54 -14.56 5.26
C ASP A 60 7.73 -14.26 4.36
N ARG A 61 8.68 -15.20 4.26
CA ARG A 61 9.89 -14.95 3.50
C ARG A 61 9.64 -14.80 2.00
N PHE A 62 8.46 -15.17 1.54
CA PHE A 62 8.09 -15.02 0.13
C PHE A 62 7.29 -13.76 -0.12
N GLY A 63 7.13 -12.92 0.89
CA GLY A 63 6.37 -11.70 0.74
C GLY A 63 4.88 -11.95 0.69
N ARG A 64 4.40 -13.00 1.34
CA ARG A 64 2.98 -13.34 1.36
C ARG A 64 2.37 -13.13 2.73
N GLY A 65 1.11 -12.82 2.73
CA GLY A 65 0.35 -12.57 3.95
C GLY A 65 -0.90 -11.80 3.61
N ASP A 66 -1.55 -11.30 4.66
CA ASP A 66 -2.75 -10.49 4.46
C ASP A 66 -2.35 -9.03 4.35
N ILE A 67 -2.36 -8.52 3.13
CA ILE A 67 -1.94 -7.16 2.84
C ILE A 67 -3.14 -6.34 2.44
N TYR A 68 -3.35 -5.22 3.12
CA TYR A 68 -4.49 -4.35 2.85
C TYR A 68 -4.02 -3.09 2.14
N LEU A 69 -4.70 -2.75 1.06
CA LEU A 69 -4.44 -1.51 0.33
C LEU A 69 -5.39 -0.46 0.91
N VAL A 70 -4.82 0.55 1.55
CA VAL A 70 -5.61 1.56 2.25
C VAL A 70 -5.38 2.94 1.67
N VAL A 71 -6.40 3.78 1.77
CA VAL A 71 -6.34 5.16 1.28
C VAL A 71 -7.04 6.05 2.29
N PRO A 72 -6.77 7.37 2.26
CA PRO A 72 -7.51 8.29 3.11
C PRO A 72 -9.01 8.20 2.81
N PRO A 73 -9.85 8.36 3.83
CA PRO A 73 -11.30 8.21 3.64
C PRO A 73 -11.86 9.08 2.52
N GLU A 74 -11.36 10.30 2.36
CA GLU A 74 -11.87 11.20 1.34
C GLU A 74 -11.52 10.74 -0.07
N GLN A 75 -10.58 9.81 -0.22
CA GLN A 75 -10.19 9.32 -1.53
C GLN A 75 -10.68 7.90 -1.79
N TRP A 76 -11.38 7.32 -0.82
CA TRP A 76 -11.78 5.92 -0.92
C TRP A 76 -12.67 5.64 -2.13
N SER A 77 -13.69 6.47 -2.35
CA SER A 77 -14.60 6.23 -3.47
C SER A 77 -13.88 6.22 -4.80
N ARG A 78 -12.96 7.17 -4.97
CA ARG A 78 -12.20 7.25 -6.21
C ARG A 78 -11.28 6.05 -6.37
N ALA A 79 -10.61 5.67 -5.30
CA ALA A 79 -9.70 4.54 -5.33
C ALA A 79 -10.47 3.25 -5.63
N ASN A 80 -11.61 3.06 -4.99
CA ASN A 80 -12.42 1.88 -5.19
C ASN A 80 -12.90 1.77 -6.63
N GLU A 81 -13.30 2.89 -7.20
CA GLU A 81 -13.76 2.91 -8.58
C GLU A 81 -12.64 2.50 -9.53
N ILE A 82 -11.44 3.00 -9.28
CA ILE A 82 -10.30 2.66 -10.13
C ILE A 82 -9.97 1.18 -10.03
N VAL A 83 -9.93 0.64 -8.82
CA VAL A 83 -9.60 -0.76 -8.61
C VAL A 83 -10.65 -1.65 -9.28
N GLU A 84 -11.93 -1.33 -9.14
CA GLU A 84 -12.97 -2.15 -9.73
C GLU A 84 -12.94 -2.10 -11.26
N ASN A 85 -12.68 -0.93 -11.82
CA ASN A 85 -12.66 -0.79 -13.27
C ASN A 85 -11.46 -1.49 -13.90
N LEU A 86 -10.34 -1.48 -13.23
CA LEU A 86 -9.14 -2.09 -13.79
C LEU A 86 -9.12 -3.60 -13.56
N ASP A 87 -10.03 -4.10 -12.77
CA ASP A 87 -10.09 -5.50 -12.48
C ASP A 87 -10.73 -6.31 -13.59
N ASP A 88 -11.35 -5.64 -14.50
CA ASP A 88 -12.03 -6.33 -15.64
C ASP A 88 -11.08 -6.77 -16.73
#